data_2dbb24d32970004119b6bf2baf282692
#
_entry.id   2dbb24d32970004119b6bf2baf282692
#
_cell.length_a   1.000
_cell.length_b   1.000
_cell.length_c   1.000
_cell.angle_alpha   90.00
_cell.angle_beta   90.00
_cell.angle_gamma   90.00
#
_symmetry.space_group_name_H-M   'P 1'
#
loop_
_entity.id
_entity.type
_entity.pdbx_description
1 polymer ?
#
loop_
_entity_poly.entity_id
_entity_poly.type
_entity_poly.pdbx_seq_one_letter_code
_entity_poly.pdbx_strand_id
1 'polypeptide(L)'
;YLFAPIGAYMHDIPPQVHVLSCDSLFRYLGTSQKDCSTHWRDYFIRGILACVCKLFGRKAILPLLLRSQEQLQTHYDCAISYLHNGAPHRFYGGVNEFVLKRVSAERKIAFLHCDYMQCGANCEENNAAYKGFDTIAACSRGCRSAFIRAMPELAEKCRIVPNFHQYEKIRALAAQAPYCYADGQLHVLMVARLAHEKGVDRAIRALGYVRAQGISVVLHLVGNGPKEQELRTLSHALGLDDAVLFHGDQANPYRFMRNADLLLITYYHEAA
;
A
#
# COMPACT_ATOMS: atom_id res chain seq x y z
N TYR A 1 9.27 -15.69 0.31
CA TYR A 1 9.88 -15.27 1.57
C TYR A 1 9.14 -14.08 2.17
N LEU A 2 8.72 -14.17 3.42
CA LEU A 2 8.03 -13.11 4.13
C LEU A 2 8.91 -12.58 5.27
N PHE A 3 9.02 -11.26 5.39
CA PHE A 3 9.71 -10.64 6.54
C PHE A 3 8.94 -10.89 7.84
N ALA A 4 7.60 -10.90 7.77
CA ALA A 4 6.75 -11.31 8.88
C ALA A 4 5.53 -12.07 8.30
N PRO A 5 5.29 -13.33 8.72
CA PRO A 5 4.15 -14.13 8.26
C PRO A 5 2.87 -13.75 9.04
N ILE A 6 2.47 -12.48 8.95
CA ILE A 6 1.30 -11.90 9.62
C ILE A 6 0.39 -11.22 8.63
N GLY A 7 -0.90 -11.19 8.91
CA GLY A 7 -1.88 -10.48 8.08
C GLY A 7 -3.11 -11.32 7.76
N ALA A 8 -4.19 -10.64 7.43
CA ALA A 8 -5.50 -11.25 7.20
C ALA A 8 -5.54 -12.21 5.99
N TYR A 9 -4.62 -12.07 5.05
CA TYR A 9 -4.58 -12.87 3.82
C TYR A 9 -3.63 -14.07 3.85
N MET A 10 -3.04 -14.38 5.01
CA MET A 10 -2.15 -15.54 5.12
C MET A 10 -2.85 -16.87 4.76
N HIS A 11 -4.14 -16.98 5.07
CA HIS A 11 -4.96 -18.15 4.76
C HIS A 11 -5.32 -18.27 3.26
N ASP A 12 -5.18 -17.21 2.50
CA ASP A 12 -5.42 -17.19 1.04
C ASP A 12 -4.22 -17.70 0.23
N ILE A 13 -3.07 -17.94 0.89
CA ILE A 13 -1.87 -18.44 0.21
C ILE A 13 -2.13 -19.87 -0.27
N PRO A 14 -1.98 -20.18 -1.57
CA PRO A 14 -2.18 -21.52 -2.09
C PRO A 14 -1.22 -22.53 -1.43
N PRO A 15 -1.67 -23.78 -1.17
CA PRO A 15 -0.85 -24.79 -0.48
C PRO A 15 0.43 -25.19 -1.24
N GLN A 16 0.47 -24.92 -2.55
CA GLN A 16 1.65 -25.16 -3.38
C GLN A 16 2.77 -24.13 -3.15
N VAL A 17 2.46 -23.01 -2.48
CA VAL A 17 3.43 -21.94 -2.20
C VAL A 17 4.18 -22.25 -0.89
N HIS A 18 5.47 -22.48 -0.99
CA HIS A 18 6.32 -22.63 0.18
C HIS A 18 6.61 -21.28 0.84
N VAL A 19 6.04 -21.06 2.01
CA VAL A 19 6.24 -19.83 2.78
C VAL A 19 7.47 -19.99 3.67
N LEU A 20 8.50 -19.19 3.41
CA LEU A 20 9.66 -19.05 4.27
C LEU A 20 9.53 -17.75 5.08
N SER A 21 9.70 -17.84 6.39
CA SER A 21 9.66 -16.69 7.30
C SER A 21 11.06 -16.18 7.65
N CYS A 22 11.13 -14.93 8.05
CA CYS A 22 12.35 -14.26 8.43
C CYS A 22 12.59 -14.35 9.94
N ASP A 23 13.69 -14.97 10.36
CA ASP A 23 14.12 -15.00 11.77
C ASP A 23 15.16 -13.91 12.09
N SER A 24 15.54 -13.10 11.11
CA SER A 24 16.52 -12.03 11.25
C SER A 24 15.88 -10.69 11.61
N LEU A 25 16.71 -9.65 11.75
CA LEU A 25 16.24 -8.28 12.02
C LEU A 25 15.36 -7.70 10.91
N PHE A 26 15.36 -8.26 9.69
CA PHE A 26 14.45 -7.87 8.62
C PHE A 26 12.97 -8.04 9.00
N ARG A 27 12.64 -8.96 9.92
CA ARG A 27 11.27 -9.15 10.39
C ARG A 27 10.65 -7.85 10.92
N TYR A 28 11.45 -6.97 11.52
CA TYR A 28 10.95 -5.70 12.06
C TYR A 28 10.54 -4.69 10.98
N LEU A 29 11.01 -4.83 9.75
CA LEU A 29 10.50 -4.04 8.61
C LEU A 29 9.11 -4.50 8.15
N GLY A 30 8.77 -5.77 8.36
CA GLY A 30 7.48 -6.35 8.03
C GLY A 30 6.43 -6.26 9.15
N THR A 31 6.77 -5.71 10.33
CA THR A 31 5.87 -5.61 11.50
C THR A 31 5.55 -4.16 11.84
N SER A 32 4.36 -3.91 12.39
CA SER A 32 4.04 -2.63 13.00
C SER A 32 4.53 -2.57 14.46
N GLN A 33 4.56 -1.36 15.06
CA GLN A 33 4.88 -1.24 16.48
C GLN A 33 3.86 -1.96 17.36
N LYS A 34 2.60 -1.99 16.92
CA LYS A 34 1.52 -2.69 17.61
C LYS A 34 1.72 -4.22 17.58
N ASP A 35 2.17 -4.78 16.45
CA ASP A 35 2.44 -6.22 16.33
C ASP A 35 3.56 -6.68 17.27
N CYS A 36 4.53 -5.78 17.55
CA CYS A 36 5.63 -6.05 18.46
C CYS A 36 5.26 -5.82 19.95
N SER A 37 4.09 -5.28 20.26
CA SER A 37 3.71 -4.92 21.64
C SER A 37 3.51 -6.11 22.59
N THR A 38 3.33 -7.32 22.05
CA THR A 38 3.20 -8.57 22.83
C THR A 38 4.50 -9.01 23.48
N HIS A 39 5.65 -8.60 22.94
CA HIS A 39 6.98 -8.93 23.45
C HIS A 39 7.82 -7.66 23.63
N TRP A 40 8.12 -7.30 24.87
CA TRP A 40 8.83 -6.07 25.17
C TRP A 40 10.18 -5.91 24.44
N ARG A 41 10.92 -7.01 24.25
CA ARG A 41 12.19 -7.00 23.51
C ARG A 41 11.99 -6.59 22.06
N ASP A 42 11.02 -7.16 21.39
CA ASP A 42 10.70 -6.85 19.98
C ASP A 42 10.22 -5.41 19.84
N TYR A 43 9.40 -4.96 20.80
CA TYR A 43 8.96 -3.57 20.87
C TYR A 43 10.13 -2.58 20.93
N PHE A 44 11.10 -2.84 21.84
CA PHE A 44 12.28 -1.97 22.00
C PHE A 44 13.21 -2.05 20.81
N ILE A 45 13.55 -3.26 20.32
CA ILE A 45 14.45 -3.43 19.17
C ILE A 45 13.88 -2.71 17.95
N ARG A 46 12.60 -2.95 17.64
CA ARG A 46 11.94 -2.27 16.53
C ARG A 46 11.93 -0.75 16.73
N GLY A 47 11.63 -0.28 17.94
CA GLY A 47 11.63 1.14 18.28
C GLY A 47 12.99 1.80 18.06
N ILE A 48 14.08 1.15 18.49
CA ILE A 48 15.45 1.62 18.28
C ILE A 48 15.77 1.68 16.78
N LEU A 49 15.53 0.59 16.05
CA LEU A 49 15.77 0.54 14.60
C LEU A 49 14.98 1.62 13.85
N ALA A 50 13.71 1.81 14.23
CA ALA A 50 12.87 2.86 13.63
C ALA A 50 13.38 4.27 13.96
N CYS A 51 13.83 4.50 15.18
CA CYS A 51 14.41 5.78 15.61
C CYS A 51 15.70 6.08 14.84
N VAL A 52 16.63 5.14 14.77
CA VAL A 52 17.88 5.28 14.02
C VAL A 52 17.57 5.53 12.53
N CYS A 53 16.63 4.79 11.96
CA CYS A 53 16.21 5.00 10.58
C CYS A 53 15.61 6.40 10.37
N LYS A 54 14.80 6.88 11.31
CA LYS A 54 14.20 8.23 11.25
C LYS A 54 15.24 9.33 11.30
N LEU A 55 16.27 9.16 12.13
CA LEU A 55 17.32 10.17 12.32
C LEU A 55 18.38 10.13 11.19
N PHE A 56 18.86 8.94 10.84
CA PHE A 56 20.04 8.75 9.98
C PHE A 56 19.74 8.09 8.62
N GLY A 57 18.47 7.80 8.36
CA GLY A 57 18.04 7.10 7.15
C GLY A 57 18.21 5.57 7.23
N ARG A 58 17.57 4.86 6.29
CA ARG A 58 17.62 3.40 6.20
C ARG A 58 19.04 2.86 5.98
N LYS A 59 19.90 3.62 5.30
CA LYS A 59 21.32 3.27 5.08
C LYS A 59 22.08 2.99 6.37
N ALA A 60 21.72 3.64 7.47
CA ALA A 60 22.39 3.45 8.76
C ALA A 60 22.11 2.09 9.37
N ILE A 61 20.92 1.52 9.15
CA ILE A 61 20.52 0.22 9.71
C ILE A 61 20.71 -0.94 8.73
N LEU A 62 20.77 -0.67 7.43
CA LEU A 62 20.82 -1.69 6.38
C LEU A 62 22.00 -2.67 6.52
N PRO A 63 23.24 -2.24 6.85
CA PRO A 63 24.35 -3.17 7.09
C PRO A 63 24.08 -4.16 8.24
N LEU A 64 23.43 -3.68 9.31
CA LEU A 64 23.05 -4.52 10.45
C LEU A 64 21.97 -5.52 10.05
N LEU A 65 20.94 -5.09 9.33
CA LEU A 65 19.88 -5.95 8.81
C LEU A 65 20.47 -7.04 7.90
N LEU A 66 21.34 -6.66 6.98
CA LEU A 66 21.98 -7.61 6.07
C LEU A 66 22.89 -8.60 6.79
N ARG A 67 23.63 -8.17 7.84
CA ARG A 67 24.48 -9.07 8.64
C ARG A 67 23.64 -10.06 9.45
N SER A 68 22.45 -9.67 9.89
CA SER A 68 21.56 -10.57 10.66
C SER A 68 20.91 -11.66 9.83
N GLN A 69 21.02 -11.59 8.51
CA GLN A 69 20.40 -12.54 7.58
C GLN A 69 21.46 -13.26 6.76
N GLU A 70 21.49 -14.56 6.85
CA GLU A 70 22.31 -15.39 5.97
C GLU A 70 21.78 -15.39 4.53
N GLN A 71 22.66 -15.69 3.59
CA GLN A 71 22.27 -15.90 2.20
C GLN A 71 21.40 -17.14 2.09
N LEU A 72 20.30 -17.05 1.32
CA LEU A 72 19.50 -18.24 1.02
C LEU A 72 20.34 -19.23 0.20
N GLN A 73 20.37 -20.48 0.66
CA GLN A 73 21.20 -21.52 0.05
C GLN A 73 20.67 -21.97 -1.33
N THR A 74 19.36 -21.85 -1.54
CA THR A 74 18.72 -22.24 -2.81
C THR A 74 19.01 -21.22 -3.88
N HIS A 75 19.37 -21.71 -5.08
CA HIS A 75 19.42 -20.92 -6.29
C HIS A 75 18.07 -20.99 -6.99
N TYR A 76 17.56 -19.86 -7.47
CA TYR A 76 16.25 -19.73 -8.10
C TYR A 76 16.38 -19.28 -9.55
N ASP A 77 15.44 -19.69 -10.41
CA ASP A 77 15.37 -19.17 -11.80
C ASP A 77 15.02 -17.67 -11.79
N CYS A 78 14.19 -17.24 -10.83
CA CYS A 78 13.79 -15.84 -10.70
C CYS A 78 13.56 -15.44 -9.26
N ALA A 79 14.09 -14.30 -8.86
CA ALA A 79 13.78 -13.66 -7.57
C ALA A 79 13.05 -12.34 -7.77
N ILE A 80 11.92 -12.18 -7.10
CA ILE A 80 11.06 -11.01 -7.23
C ILE A 80 11.05 -10.21 -5.93
N SER A 81 11.49 -8.95 -5.98
CA SER A 81 11.22 -7.96 -4.94
C SER A 81 9.86 -7.34 -5.18
N TYR A 82 8.83 -7.82 -4.49
CA TYR A 82 7.45 -7.38 -4.72
C TYR A 82 7.11 -6.06 -4.03
N LEU A 83 7.89 -5.63 -3.05
CA LEU A 83 7.65 -4.41 -2.28
C LEU A 83 8.70 -3.34 -2.62
N HIS A 84 8.25 -2.18 -3.09
CA HIS A 84 9.14 -1.05 -3.34
C HIS A 84 9.68 -0.44 -2.04
N ASN A 85 10.85 0.19 -2.11
CA ASN A 85 11.38 0.98 -1.01
C ASN A 85 10.66 2.35 -0.91
N GLY A 86 10.34 2.77 0.30
CA GLY A 86 9.83 4.12 0.57
C GLY A 86 10.94 5.17 0.70
N ALA A 87 10.58 6.36 1.21
CA ALA A 87 11.52 7.43 1.53
C ALA A 87 12.61 6.95 2.51
N PRO A 88 13.84 7.51 2.45
CA PRO A 88 15.00 7.02 3.21
C PRO A 88 14.80 6.98 4.73
N HIS A 89 14.09 7.96 5.27
CA HIS A 89 13.84 8.08 6.72
C HIS A 89 12.57 7.34 7.20
N ARG A 90 11.91 6.60 6.32
CA ARG A 90 10.81 5.71 6.70
C ARG A 90 11.34 4.32 7.02
N PHE A 91 10.96 3.81 8.18
CA PHE A 91 11.25 2.42 8.57
C PHE A 91 10.33 1.45 7.82
N TYR A 92 10.64 1.30 6.51
CA TYR A 92 9.85 0.55 5.55
C TYR A 92 10.72 0.17 4.33
N GLY A 93 10.46 -1.00 3.74
CA GLY A 93 11.19 -1.46 2.55
C GLY A 93 12.31 -2.45 2.90
N GLY A 94 13.46 -2.36 2.22
CA GLY A 94 14.61 -3.28 2.41
C GLY A 94 14.49 -4.59 1.63
N VAL A 95 13.36 -4.83 0.95
CA VAL A 95 13.16 -6.06 0.14
C VAL A 95 14.06 -6.05 -1.09
N ASN A 96 14.28 -4.88 -1.69
CA ASN A 96 15.21 -4.74 -2.82
C ASN A 96 16.62 -5.20 -2.42
N GLU A 97 17.14 -4.70 -1.31
CA GLU A 97 18.46 -5.02 -0.82
C GLU A 97 18.58 -6.48 -0.37
N PHE A 98 17.52 -7.02 0.24
CA PHE A 98 17.44 -8.44 0.57
C PHE A 98 17.54 -9.31 -0.68
N VAL A 99 16.73 -9.08 -1.71
CA VAL A 99 16.75 -9.85 -2.96
C VAL A 99 18.09 -9.72 -3.66
N LEU A 100 18.65 -8.51 -3.71
CA LEU A 100 19.94 -8.31 -4.38
C LEU A 100 21.09 -9.01 -3.67
N LYS A 101 21.10 -9.02 -2.33
CA LYS A 101 22.28 -9.40 -1.54
C LYS A 101 22.15 -10.73 -0.79
N ARG A 102 20.94 -11.28 -0.65
CA ARG A 102 20.68 -12.51 0.12
C ARG A 102 20.00 -13.63 -0.67
N VAL A 103 19.56 -13.32 -1.91
CA VAL A 103 18.93 -14.32 -2.78
C VAL A 103 19.80 -14.55 -4.00
N SER A 104 20.13 -15.82 -4.26
CA SER A 104 20.78 -16.26 -5.50
C SER A 104 19.73 -16.58 -6.54
N ALA A 105 19.79 -15.95 -7.71
CA ALA A 105 18.84 -16.19 -8.80
C ALA A 105 19.45 -15.83 -10.16
N GLU A 106 18.98 -16.49 -11.25
CA GLU A 106 19.38 -16.17 -12.60
C GLU A 106 18.86 -14.78 -13.03
N ARG A 107 17.63 -14.45 -12.61
CA ARG A 107 17.00 -13.15 -12.89
C ARG A 107 16.44 -12.52 -11.63
N LYS A 108 16.61 -11.21 -11.51
CA LYS A 108 16.07 -10.42 -10.38
C LYS A 108 15.15 -9.33 -10.90
N ILE A 109 13.90 -9.33 -10.39
CA ILE A 109 12.85 -8.40 -10.80
C ILE A 109 12.44 -7.57 -9.58
N ALA A 110 12.33 -6.24 -9.74
CA ALA A 110 11.76 -5.36 -8.73
C ALA A 110 10.39 -4.85 -9.17
N PHE A 111 9.37 -4.99 -8.31
CA PHE A 111 8.08 -4.34 -8.51
C PHE A 111 8.07 -2.92 -7.96
N LEU A 112 7.36 -2.05 -8.66
CA LEU A 112 7.16 -0.66 -8.31
C LEU A 112 5.65 -0.38 -8.22
N HIS A 113 5.16 -0.16 -6.98
CA HIS A 113 3.75 0.07 -6.66
C HIS A 113 3.51 1.51 -6.16
N CYS A 114 4.26 2.49 -6.65
CA CYS A 114 4.11 3.88 -6.22
C CYS A 114 4.45 4.85 -7.36
N ASP A 115 3.95 6.08 -7.25
CA ASP A 115 4.53 7.20 -7.99
C ASP A 115 5.91 7.50 -7.38
N TYR A 116 6.95 7.10 -8.11
CA TYR A 116 8.33 7.14 -7.63
C TYR A 116 8.82 8.56 -7.31
N MET A 117 8.26 9.56 -7.99
CA MET A 117 8.61 10.96 -7.77
C MET A 117 7.90 11.53 -6.53
N GLN A 118 6.62 11.17 -6.32
CA GLN A 118 5.80 11.79 -5.28
C GLN A 118 5.86 11.07 -3.93
N CYS A 119 6.13 9.76 -3.91
CA CYS A 119 6.19 9.00 -2.65
C CYS A 119 7.48 9.21 -1.84
N GLY A 120 8.41 10.04 -2.33
CA GLY A 120 9.71 10.29 -1.71
C GLY A 120 10.70 9.12 -1.86
N ALA A 121 10.44 8.18 -2.77
CA ALA A 121 11.29 7.02 -3.02
C ALA A 121 12.49 7.37 -3.94
N ASN A 122 12.42 8.47 -4.70
CA ASN A 122 13.52 8.91 -5.56
C ASN A 122 14.66 9.47 -4.70
N CYS A 123 15.61 8.61 -4.38
CA CYS A 123 16.82 8.95 -3.65
C CYS A 123 17.98 8.08 -4.12
N GLU A 124 19.22 8.50 -3.85
CA GLU A 124 20.45 7.84 -4.31
C GLU A 124 20.48 6.34 -3.94
N GLU A 125 20.09 6.00 -2.71
CA GLU A 125 20.08 4.62 -2.21
C GLU A 125 19.15 3.71 -3.01
N ASN A 126 17.91 4.16 -3.22
CA ASN A 126 16.92 3.40 -3.97
C ASN A 126 17.29 3.32 -5.46
N ASN A 127 17.82 4.42 -6.02
CA ASN A 127 18.28 4.47 -7.40
C ASN A 127 19.43 3.48 -7.64
N ALA A 128 20.38 3.41 -6.70
CA ALA A 128 21.45 2.43 -6.74
C ALA A 128 20.93 0.98 -6.68
N ALA A 129 19.94 0.71 -5.83
CA ALA A 129 19.34 -0.60 -5.72
C ALA A 129 18.64 -1.01 -7.05
N TYR A 130 17.86 -0.15 -7.67
CA TYR A 130 17.17 -0.49 -8.94
C TYR A 130 18.12 -0.80 -10.08
N LYS A 131 19.33 -0.24 -10.11
CA LYS A 131 20.35 -0.57 -11.13
C LYS A 131 20.79 -2.04 -11.09
N GLY A 132 20.69 -2.67 -9.92
CA GLY A 132 21.05 -4.07 -9.71
C GLY A 132 20.01 -5.10 -10.17
N PHE A 133 18.83 -4.67 -10.64
CA PHE A 133 17.80 -5.57 -11.16
C PHE A 133 17.86 -5.70 -12.67
N ASP A 134 17.46 -6.88 -13.18
CA ASP A 134 17.37 -7.17 -14.61
C ASP A 134 16.12 -6.54 -15.22
N THR A 135 15.03 -6.47 -14.44
CA THR A 135 13.75 -5.88 -14.85
C THR A 135 13.11 -5.12 -13.70
N ILE A 136 12.49 -3.98 -14.01
CA ILE A 136 11.63 -3.23 -13.13
C ILE A 136 10.19 -3.35 -13.64
N ALA A 137 9.32 -3.92 -12.83
CA ALA A 137 7.91 -4.13 -13.14
C ALA A 137 7.07 -2.99 -12.52
N ALA A 138 6.67 -2.02 -13.32
CA ALA A 138 5.81 -0.93 -12.89
C ALA A 138 4.33 -1.35 -13.02
N CYS A 139 3.52 -1.13 -11.98
CA CYS A 139 2.12 -1.59 -11.95
C CYS A 139 1.19 -0.82 -12.91
N SER A 140 1.62 0.33 -13.43
CA SER A 140 0.83 1.12 -14.39
C SER A 140 1.72 1.93 -15.35
N ARG A 141 1.09 2.51 -16.38
CA ARG A 141 1.76 3.46 -17.29
C ARG A 141 2.25 4.70 -16.53
N GLY A 142 1.45 5.19 -15.57
CA GLY A 142 1.80 6.33 -14.73
C GLY A 142 3.03 6.06 -13.88
N CYS A 143 3.08 4.92 -13.19
CA CYS A 143 4.24 4.46 -12.42
C CYS A 143 5.50 4.35 -13.29
N ARG A 144 5.39 3.73 -14.47
CA ARG A 144 6.51 3.62 -15.41
C ARG A 144 7.02 4.99 -15.82
N SER A 145 6.12 5.89 -16.22
CA SER A 145 6.51 7.23 -16.67
C SER A 145 7.17 8.05 -15.56
N ALA A 146 6.66 7.98 -14.32
CA ALA A 146 7.27 8.64 -13.17
C ALA A 146 8.66 8.07 -12.86
N PHE A 147 8.82 6.73 -12.93
CA PHE A 147 10.10 6.08 -12.70
C PHE A 147 11.15 6.43 -13.77
N ILE A 148 10.79 6.40 -15.05
CA ILE A 148 11.72 6.72 -16.16
C ILE A 148 12.14 8.19 -16.13
N ARG A 149 11.27 9.11 -15.66
CA ARG A 149 11.68 10.51 -15.46
C ARG A 149 12.77 10.65 -14.40
N ALA A 150 12.74 9.82 -13.37
CA ALA A 150 13.76 9.81 -12.33
C ALA A 150 15.02 9.06 -12.73
N MET A 151 14.88 7.98 -13.51
CA MET A 151 15.93 7.05 -13.90
C MET A 151 15.85 6.70 -15.40
N PRO A 152 16.14 7.65 -16.30
CA PRO A 152 16.02 7.43 -17.74
C PRO A 152 16.93 6.32 -18.27
N GLU A 153 18.06 6.07 -17.61
CA GLU A 153 18.99 5.00 -17.95
C GLU A 153 18.41 3.58 -17.75
N LEU A 154 17.32 3.45 -16.99
CA LEU A 154 16.64 2.17 -16.77
C LEU A 154 15.36 2.00 -17.62
N ALA A 155 15.11 2.90 -18.56
CA ALA A 155 13.89 2.87 -19.38
C ALA A 155 13.69 1.52 -20.10
N GLU A 156 14.77 0.94 -20.65
CA GLU A 156 14.75 -0.34 -21.35
C GLU A 156 14.52 -1.55 -20.43
N LYS A 157 14.83 -1.42 -19.14
CA LYS A 157 14.55 -2.45 -18.12
C LYS A 157 13.15 -2.32 -17.52
N CYS A 158 12.49 -1.17 -17.70
CA CYS A 158 11.20 -0.90 -17.06
C CYS A 158 10.03 -1.36 -17.95
N ARG A 159 9.26 -2.33 -17.44
CA ARG A 159 8.09 -2.92 -18.10
C ARG A 159 6.81 -2.63 -17.32
N ILE A 160 5.68 -2.57 -18.02
CA ILE A 160 4.37 -2.45 -17.37
C ILE A 160 3.86 -3.86 -17.06
N VAL A 161 3.63 -4.13 -15.77
CA VAL A 161 3.05 -5.36 -15.28
C VAL A 161 1.89 -4.98 -14.34
N PRO A 162 0.64 -4.93 -14.85
CA PRO A 162 -0.52 -4.54 -14.06
C PRO A 162 -0.73 -5.46 -12.87
N ASN A 163 -1.31 -4.90 -11.79
CA ASN A 163 -1.74 -5.71 -10.66
C ASN A 163 -2.80 -6.71 -11.10
N PHE A 164 -2.66 -7.95 -10.65
CA PHE A 164 -3.64 -9.00 -10.91
C PHE A 164 -4.87 -8.82 -10.02
N HIS A 165 -6.04 -9.00 -10.58
CA HIS A 165 -7.32 -8.97 -9.88
C HIS A 165 -8.10 -10.26 -10.11
N GLN A 166 -8.60 -10.86 -9.04
CA GLN A 166 -9.45 -12.05 -9.08
C GLN A 166 -10.91 -11.63 -9.34
N TYR A 167 -11.23 -11.24 -10.58
CA TYR A 167 -12.55 -10.70 -10.95
C TYR A 167 -13.71 -11.57 -10.53
N GLU A 168 -13.62 -12.89 -10.68
CA GLU A 168 -14.70 -13.82 -10.30
C GLU A 168 -14.92 -13.83 -8.78
N LYS A 169 -13.83 -13.83 -7.98
CA LYS A 169 -13.93 -13.71 -6.52
C LYS A 169 -14.56 -12.36 -6.12
N ILE A 170 -14.17 -11.27 -6.77
CA ILE A 170 -14.75 -9.95 -6.53
C ILE A 170 -16.24 -9.93 -6.85
N ARG A 171 -16.66 -10.48 -7.99
CA ARG A 171 -18.07 -10.58 -8.38
C ARG A 171 -18.89 -11.43 -7.41
N ALA A 172 -18.35 -12.56 -6.98
CA ALA A 172 -18.99 -13.42 -6.00
C ALA A 172 -19.16 -12.70 -4.65
N LEU A 173 -18.13 -12.01 -4.16
CA LEU A 173 -18.21 -11.22 -2.94
C LEU A 173 -19.19 -10.04 -3.05
N ALA A 174 -19.24 -9.36 -4.20
CA ALA A 174 -20.19 -8.29 -4.45
C ALA A 174 -21.65 -8.77 -4.44
N ALA A 175 -21.88 -10.03 -4.82
CA ALA A 175 -23.21 -10.65 -4.80
C ALA A 175 -23.66 -11.12 -3.40
N GLN A 176 -22.74 -11.21 -2.43
CA GLN A 176 -23.05 -11.63 -1.07
C GLN A 176 -23.67 -10.48 -0.29
N ALA A 177 -24.98 -10.60 0.05
CA ALA A 177 -25.73 -9.61 0.81
C ALA A 177 -25.43 -8.16 0.36
N PRO A 178 -25.77 -7.77 -0.88
CA PRO A 178 -25.50 -6.44 -1.39
C PRO A 178 -26.08 -5.36 -0.48
N TYR A 179 -25.38 -4.27 -0.32
CA TYR A 179 -25.86 -3.14 0.46
C TYR A 179 -27.06 -2.49 -0.28
N CYS A 180 -28.15 -2.28 0.44
CA CYS A 180 -29.34 -1.61 -0.11
C CYS A 180 -29.25 -0.12 0.23
N TYR A 181 -29.21 0.69 -0.79
CA TYR A 181 -29.28 2.14 -0.68
C TYR A 181 -30.73 2.61 -0.66
N ALA A 182 -31.01 3.77 -0.05
CA ALA A 182 -32.33 4.37 -0.04
C ALA A 182 -32.69 4.90 -1.44
N ASP A 183 -33.97 4.85 -1.81
CA ASP A 183 -34.44 5.40 -3.08
C ASP A 183 -34.47 6.92 -3.10
N GLY A 184 -34.42 7.51 -4.30
CA GLY A 184 -34.61 8.95 -4.53
C GLY A 184 -33.40 9.83 -4.31
N GLN A 185 -32.23 9.26 -4.09
CA GLN A 185 -30.95 9.96 -3.94
C GLN A 185 -29.87 9.31 -4.80
N LEU A 186 -28.83 10.08 -5.15
CA LEU A 186 -27.62 9.53 -5.74
C LEU A 186 -26.69 9.01 -4.64
N HIS A 187 -26.24 7.76 -4.75
CA HIS A 187 -25.34 7.16 -3.79
C HIS A 187 -23.92 7.05 -4.35
N VAL A 188 -23.07 7.93 -3.85
CA VAL A 188 -21.64 7.96 -4.20
C VAL A 188 -20.86 7.17 -3.16
N LEU A 189 -20.07 6.20 -3.60
CA LEU A 189 -19.25 5.36 -2.74
C LEU A 189 -17.77 5.72 -2.86
N MET A 190 -17.08 5.84 -1.74
CA MET A 190 -15.63 5.86 -1.68
C MET A 190 -15.14 4.76 -0.74
N VAL A 191 -14.32 3.84 -1.24
CA VAL A 191 -13.68 2.78 -0.47
C VAL A 191 -12.20 3.10 -0.34
N ALA A 192 -11.77 3.52 0.83
CA ALA A 192 -10.39 3.94 1.05
C ALA A 192 -10.00 3.94 2.52
N ARG A 193 -8.71 3.83 2.79
CA ARG A 193 -8.18 4.20 4.10
C ARG A 193 -8.39 5.70 4.34
N LEU A 194 -8.91 6.08 5.49
CA LEU A 194 -9.15 7.50 5.84
C LEU A 194 -7.83 8.17 6.23
N ALA A 195 -6.99 8.44 5.23
CA ALA A 195 -5.67 9.02 5.34
C ALA A 195 -5.49 10.15 4.33
N HIS A 196 -4.53 11.03 4.56
CA HIS A 196 -4.33 12.25 3.78
C HIS A 196 -4.25 11.97 2.27
N GLU A 197 -3.41 11.00 1.88
CA GLU A 197 -3.16 10.66 0.46
C GLU A 197 -4.42 10.25 -0.31
N LYS A 198 -5.46 9.80 0.39
CA LYS A 198 -6.72 9.37 -0.24
C LYS A 198 -7.70 10.50 -0.54
N GLY A 199 -7.42 11.72 -0.06
CA GLY A 199 -8.17 12.92 -0.44
C GLY A 199 -9.66 12.87 -0.10
N VAL A 200 -10.04 12.20 1.01
CA VAL A 200 -11.45 12.08 1.43
C VAL A 200 -12.07 13.46 1.75
N ASP A 201 -11.26 14.39 2.24
CA ASP A 201 -11.65 15.77 2.46
C ASP A 201 -12.14 16.46 1.17
N ARG A 202 -11.50 16.15 0.03
CA ARG A 202 -11.93 16.64 -1.30
C ARG A 202 -13.30 16.08 -1.68
N ALA A 203 -13.54 14.79 -1.39
CA ALA A 203 -14.83 14.16 -1.64
C ALA A 203 -15.95 14.83 -0.83
N ILE A 204 -15.71 15.07 0.47
CA ILE A 204 -16.68 15.74 1.37
C ILE A 204 -16.98 17.19 0.87
N ARG A 205 -15.94 17.94 0.50
CA ARG A 205 -16.12 19.31 -0.03
C ARG A 205 -16.87 19.31 -1.37
N ALA A 206 -16.56 18.38 -2.27
CA ALA A 206 -17.26 18.23 -3.54
C ALA A 206 -18.74 17.87 -3.33
N LEU A 207 -19.05 16.99 -2.36
CA LEU A 207 -20.42 16.69 -1.97
C LEU A 207 -21.19 17.95 -1.54
N GLY A 208 -20.58 18.78 -0.67
CA GLY A 208 -21.20 20.04 -0.23
C GLY A 208 -21.51 20.96 -1.39
N TYR A 209 -20.58 21.09 -2.34
CA TYR A 209 -20.80 21.88 -3.53
C TYR A 209 -21.97 21.37 -4.39
N VAL A 210 -22.04 20.05 -4.61
CA VAL A 210 -23.11 19.41 -5.41
C VAL A 210 -24.48 19.58 -4.74
N ARG A 211 -24.55 19.38 -3.42
CA ARG A 211 -25.80 19.56 -2.65
C ARG A 211 -26.28 21.02 -2.66
N ALA A 212 -25.36 21.98 -2.64
CA ALA A 212 -25.71 23.40 -2.77
C ALA A 212 -26.33 23.74 -4.13
N GLN A 213 -26.18 22.90 -5.15
CA GLN A 213 -26.89 23.01 -6.45
C GLN A 213 -28.28 22.34 -6.43
N GLY A 214 -28.76 21.89 -5.28
CA GLY A 214 -30.06 21.23 -5.14
C GLY A 214 -30.08 19.73 -5.51
N ILE A 215 -28.93 19.11 -5.75
CA ILE A 215 -28.85 17.69 -6.10
C ILE A 215 -28.87 16.85 -4.82
N SER A 216 -29.84 15.92 -4.74
CA SER A 216 -29.93 14.96 -3.62
C SER A 216 -28.87 13.87 -3.80
N VAL A 217 -27.82 13.90 -2.99
CA VAL A 217 -26.67 12.99 -3.07
C VAL A 217 -26.14 12.66 -1.69
N VAL A 218 -25.74 11.40 -1.49
CA VAL A 218 -25.15 10.86 -0.26
C VAL A 218 -23.80 10.25 -0.56
N LEU A 219 -22.80 10.57 0.24
CA LEU A 219 -21.46 10.00 0.17
C LEU A 219 -21.30 8.90 1.23
N HIS A 220 -21.03 7.69 0.78
CA HIS A 220 -20.74 6.53 1.61
C HIS A 220 -19.23 6.32 1.69
N LEU A 221 -18.66 6.40 2.89
CA LEU A 221 -17.24 6.19 3.16
C LEU A 221 -17.05 4.81 3.81
N VAL A 222 -16.42 3.89 3.10
CA VAL A 222 -16.07 2.56 3.59
C VAL A 222 -14.57 2.48 3.82
N GLY A 223 -14.18 2.16 5.05
CA GLY A 223 -12.82 2.08 5.54
C GLY A 223 -12.62 2.88 6.82
N ASN A 224 -11.45 2.77 7.41
CA ASN A 224 -11.03 3.52 8.60
C ASN A 224 -9.68 4.19 8.38
N GLY A 225 -9.24 5.02 9.32
CA GLY A 225 -7.91 5.61 9.27
C GLY A 225 -7.70 6.78 10.23
N PRO A 226 -6.46 7.29 10.31
CA PRO A 226 -6.06 8.30 11.29
C PRO A 226 -6.78 9.66 11.11
N LYS A 227 -7.37 9.91 9.94
CA LYS A 227 -8.06 11.17 9.61
C LYS A 227 -9.57 11.13 9.89
N GLU A 228 -10.12 10.01 10.39
CA GLU A 228 -11.57 9.86 10.53
C GLU A 228 -12.20 10.99 11.37
N GLN A 229 -11.62 11.32 12.54
CA GLN A 229 -12.15 12.37 13.39
C GLN A 229 -12.13 13.75 12.73
N GLU A 230 -11.05 14.06 12.02
CA GLU A 230 -10.92 15.32 11.25
C GLU A 230 -11.96 15.42 10.13
N LEU A 231 -12.20 14.29 9.44
CA LEU A 231 -13.19 14.22 8.35
C LEU A 231 -14.63 14.32 8.87
N ARG A 232 -14.95 13.75 10.02
CA ARG A 232 -16.25 13.93 10.69
C ARG A 232 -16.47 15.41 11.11
N THR A 233 -15.43 16.03 11.67
CA THR A 233 -15.47 17.46 12.00
C THR A 233 -15.69 18.33 10.75
N LEU A 234 -15.03 18.00 9.65
CA LEU A 234 -15.23 18.70 8.37
C LEU A 234 -16.66 18.52 7.84
N SER A 235 -17.20 17.29 7.88
CA SER A 235 -18.59 17.03 7.48
C SER A 235 -19.58 17.86 8.28
N HIS A 236 -19.41 17.86 9.60
CA HIS A 236 -20.25 18.65 10.51
C HIS A 236 -20.16 20.16 10.24
N ALA A 237 -18.95 20.69 10.08
CA ALA A 237 -18.74 22.11 9.79
C ALA A 237 -19.35 22.57 8.45
N LEU A 238 -19.56 21.64 7.51
CA LEU A 238 -20.22 21.89 6.23
C LEU A 238 -21.73 21.59 6.25
N GLY A 239 -22.29 21.18 7.39
CA GLY A 239 -23.71 20.82 7.52
C GLY A 239 -24.09 19.58 6.71
N LEU A 240 -23.19 18.59 6.61
CA LEU A 240 -23.34 17.38 5.79
C LEU A 240 -23.52 16.09 6.60
N ASP A 241 -23.93 16.20 7.87
CA ASP A 241 -24.05 15.04 8.78
C ASP A 241 -25.08 14.01 8.29
N ASP A 242 -26.09 14.46 7.58
CA ASP A 242 -27.12 13.61 6.95
C ASP A 242 -26.68 12.99 5.61
N ALA A 243 -25.61 13.49 5.03
CA ALA A 243 -25.18 13.16 3.66
C ALA A 243 -23.82 12.50 3.58
N VAL A 244 -23.02 12.45 4.65
CA VAL A 244 -21.74 11.73 4.72
C VAL A 244 -21.84 10.60 5.70
N LEU A 245 -21.92 9.37 5.20
CA LEU A 245 -22.10 8.17 6.00
C LEU A 245 -20.80 7.39 6.13
N PHE A 246 -20.29 7.29 7.34
CA PHE A 246 -19.07 6.55 7.67
C PHE A 246 -19.43 5.12 8.07
N HIS A 247 -19.10 4.14 7.24
CA HIS A 247 -19.39 2.71 7.47
C HIS A 247 -18.29 1.95 8.23
N GLY A 248 -17.17 2.61 8.50
CA GLY A 248 -16.01 1.97 9.11
C GLY A 248 -15.35 0.93 8.19
N ASP A 249 -14.48 0.12 8.79
CA ASP A 249 -13.81 -0.96 8.07
C ASP A 249 -14.78 -2.11 7.81
N GLN A 250 -14.78 -2.62 6.58
CA GLN A 250 -15.69 -3.69 6.14
C GLN A 250 -14.89 -4.86 5.59
N ALA A 251 -15.14 -6.06 6.09
CA ALA A 251 -14.52 -7.28 5.60
C ALA A 251 -14.83 -7.55 4.11
N ASN A 252 -16.01 -7.15 3.66
CA ASN A 252 -16.42 -7.24 2.26
C ASN A 252 -16.91 -5.88 1.74
N PRO A 253 -16.01 -5.00 1.26
CA PRO A 253 -16.41 -3.71 0.70
C PRO A 253 -17.14 -3.83 -0.64
N TYR A 254 -16.96 -4.93 -1.37
CA TYR A 254 -17.57 -5.13 -2.70
C TYR A 254 -19.10 -5.16 -2.67
N ARG A 255 -19.70 -5.53 -1.53
CA ARG A 255 -21.16 -5.49 -1.36
C ARG A 255 -21.73 -4.07 -1.49
N PHE A 256 -20.95 -3.05 -1.09
CA PHE A 256 -21.32 -1.64 -1.28
C PHE A 256 -21.13 -1.20 -2.72
N MET A 257 -20.10 -1.69 -3.42
CA MET A 257 -19.81 -1.31 -4.80
C MET A 257 -20.90 -1.77 -5.79
N ARG A 258 -21.60 -2.86 -5.47
CA ARG A 258 -22.55 -3.49 -6.40
C ARG A 258 -23.70 -2.56 -6.80
N ASN A 259 -24.24 -1.83 -5.83
CA ASN A 259 -25.48 -1.05 -6.01
C ASN A 259 -25.23 0.46 -5.91
N ALA A 260 -24.00 0.92 -5.72
CA ALA A 260 -23.68 2.35 -5.74
C ALA A 260 -23.82 2.92 -7.16
N ASP A 261 -24.35 4.12 -7.27
CA ASP A 261 -24.50 4.83 -8.56
C ASP A 261 -23.15 5.30 -9.10
N LEU A 262 -22.22 5.69 -8.19
CA LEU A 262 -20.90 6.19 -8.56
C LEU A 262 -19.85 5.73 -7.56
N LEU A 263 -18.70 5.26 -8.07
CA LEU A 263 -17.48 5.08 -7.28
C LEU A 263 -16.59 6.32 -7.44
N LEU A 264 -16.25 6.96 -6.32
CA LEU A 264 -15.44 8.17 -6.30
C LEU A 264 -14.01 7.89 -5.86
N ILE A 265 -13.04 8.40 -6.60
CA ILE A 265 -11.60 8.34 -6.30
C ILE A 265 -11.04 9.76 -6.35
N THR A 266 -10.65 10.31 -5.19
CA THR A 266 -10.20 11.71 -5.05
C THR A 266 -8.74 11.81 -4.61
N TYR A 267 -7.95 10.77 -4.81
CA TYR A 267 -6.58 10.67 -4.31
C TYR A 267 -5.71 11.87 -4.73
N TYR A 268 -4.86 12.33 -3.83
CA TYR A 268 -3.85 13.34 -4.16
C TYR A 268 -2.76 12.75 -5.05
N HIS A 269 -2.39 11.51 -4.79
CA HIS A 269 -1.46 10.73 -5.60
C HIS A 269 -1.70 9.23 -5.40
N GLU A 270 -1.57 8.47 -6.47
CA GLU A 270 -1.73 7.01 -6.47
C GLU A 270 -0.83 6.40 -7.55
N ALA A 271 -0.54 5.12 -7.39
CA ALA A 271 0.28 4.35 -8.33
C ALA A 271 -0.53 3.77 -9.52
N ALA A 272 -1.84 3.75 -9.42
CA ALA A 272 -2.72 3.14 -10.42
C ALA A 272 -2.89 3.98 -11.69
#